data_04da08047d73e59ce264e72246022e78
#
_entry.id   04da08047d73e59ce264e72246022e78
#
_cell.length_a   1.000
_cell.length_b   1.000
_cell.length_c   1.000
_cell.angle_alpha   90.00
_cell.angle_beta   90.00
_cell.angle_gamma   90.00
#
_symmetry.space_group_name_H-M   'P 1'
#
loop_
_entity.id
_entity.type
_entity.pdbx_description
1 polymer ?
#
loop_
_entity_poly.entity_id
_entity_poly.type
_entity_poly.pdbx_seq_one_letter_code
_entity_poly.pdbx_strand_id
1 'polypeptide(L)'
;MNEGWEEVAFNGRDPVYLQVVRHFKEQLATGRLEAGQIIPSRRELGAMLKINPNTAQKAYKEMEEQQLIITEGNSPSRITLDDSVLRTIRSELISDAVDAFVVSVLKIDVPVEELLDIVERKYVDRKTIEKQIQEGGNQHD
;
A
#
# COMPACT_ATOMS: atom_id res chain seq x y z
N MET A 1 14.29 6.03 6.72
CA MET A 1 12.94 6.59 6.90
C MET A 1 12.33 7.18 5.65
N ASN A 2 13.12 7.45 4.62
CA ASN A 2 12.62 7.98 3.34
C ASN A 2 12.46 6.91 2.27
N GLU A 3 12.66 5.66 2.64
CA GLU A 3 12.52 4.53 1.72
C GLU A 3 11.07 4.38 1.26
N GLY A 4 10.87 4.36 -0.02
CA GLY A 4 9.56 4.18 -0.63
C GLY A 4 8.79 5.48 -0.93
N TRP A 5 9.21 6.61 -0.35
CA TRP A 5 8.52 7.88 -0.58
C TRP A 5 9.01 8.61 -1.82
N GLU A 6 10.28 8.42 -2.16
CA GLU A 6 10.91 9.11 -3.29
C GLU A 6 10.52 8.55 -4.66
N GLU A 7 10.00 7.33 -4.68
CA GLU A 7 9.67 6.60 -5.91
C GLU A 7 8.18 6.61 -6.25
N VAL A 8 7.38 7.45 -5.58
CA VAL A 8 5.95 7.51 -5.85
C VAL A 8 5.70 8.24 -7.17
N ALA A 9 5.19 7.51 -8.15
CA ALA A 9 4.78 8.07 -9.43
C ALA A 9 3.26 8.24 -9.42
N PHE A 10 2.81 9.48 -9.62
CA PHE A 10 1.38 9.79 -9.64
C PHE A 10 0.86 9.75 -11.07
N ASN A 11 -0.30 9.10 -11.26
CA ASN A 11 -0.99 9.17 -12.54
C ASN A 11 -1.84 10.44 -12.64
N GLY A 12 -2.22 10.84 -13.84
CA GLY A 12 -3.02 12.04 -14.06
C GLY A 12 -4.53 11.83 -14.02
N ARG A 13 -4.99 10.62 -13.70
CA ARG A 13 -6.42 10.26 -13.76
C ARG A 13 -7.12 10.36 -12.42
N ASP A 14 -6.45 9.95 -11.36
CA ASP A 14 -7.03 9.90 -10.01
C ASP A 14 -6.58 11.09 -9.18
N PRO A 15 -7.39 11.56 -8.23
CA PRO A 15 -6.96 12.62 -7.31
C PRO A 15 -5.67 12.24 -6.60
N VAL A 16 -4.69 13.16 -6.57
CA VAL A 16 -3.38 12.88 -6.00
C VAL A 16 -3.48 12.49 -4.53
N TYR A 17 -4.36 13.14 -3.76
CA TYR A 17 -4.49 12.82 -2.34
C TYR A 17 -4.94 11.37 -2.11
N LEU A 18 -5.79 10.82 -2.97
CA LEU A 18 -6.21 9.41 -2.87
C LEU A 18 -5.09 8.46 -3.25
N GLN A 19 -4.23 8.86 -4.18
CA GLN A 19 -3.04 8.07 -4.53
C GLN A 19 -2.04 8.04 -3.37
N VAL A 20 -1.92 9.15 -2.63
CA VAL A 20 -1.11 9.21 -1.41
C VAL A 20 -1.65 8.24 -0.35
N VAL A 21 -2.96 8.26 -0.11
CA VAL A 21 -3.62 7.35 0.85
C VAL A 21 -3.36 5.89 0.44
N ARG A 22 -3.52 5.57 -0.84
CA ARG A 22 -3.27 4.22 -1.34
C ARG A 22 -1.82 3.82 -1.12
N HIS A 23 -0.88 4.72 -1.33
CA HIS A 23 0.53 4.45 -1.10
C HIS A 23 0.81 4.07 0.37
N PHE A 24 0.22 4.80 1.32
CA PHE A 24 0.32 4.45 2.74
C PHE A 24 -0.23 3.04 3.02
N LYS A 25 -1.38 2.72 2.43
CA LYS A 25 -1.99 1.39 2.58
C LYS A 25 -1.08 0.28 2.03
N GLU A 26 -0.46 0.51 0.88
CA GLU A 26 0.48 -0.43 0.27
C GLU A 26 1.73 -0.61 1.13
N GLN A 27 2.25 0.46 1.71
CA GLN A 27 3.40 0.38 2.62
C GLN A 27 3.06 -0.43 3.88
N LEU A 28 1.85 -0.28 4.40
CA LEU A 28 1.38 -1.08 5.54
C LEU A 28 1.21 -2.55 5.17
N ALA A 29 0.58 -2.82 4.04
CA ALA A 29 0.32 -4.19 3.59
C ALA A 29 1.61 -4.96 3.31
N THR A 30 2.67 -4.27 2.90
CA THR A 30 3.98 -4.88 2.59
C THR A 30 4.96 -4.86 3.76
N GLY A 31 4.54 -4.35 4.92
CA GLY A 31 5.38 -4.32 6.12
C GLY A 31 6.43 -3.22 6.16
N ARG A 32 6.42 -2.30 5.21
CA ARG A 32 7.35 -1.15 5.21
C ARG A 32 6.98 -0.08 6.21
N LEU A 33 5.69 0.03 6.54
CA LEU A 33 5.18 0.80 7.65
C LEU A 33 4.58 -0.17 8.67
N GLU A 34 4.75 0.14 9.95
CA GLU A 34 4.30 -0.73 11.03
C GLU A 34 3.26 -0.01 11.90
N ALA A 35 2.45 -0.78 12.61
CA ALA A 35 1.48 -0.26 13.57
C ALA A 35 2.18 0.63 14.59
N GLY A 36 1.61 1.79 14.88
CA GLY A 36 2.17 2.74 15.85
C GLY A 36 3.35 3.56 15.37
N GLN A 37 3.86 3.31 14.16
CA GLN A 37 5.00 4.05 13.63
C GLN A 37 4.66 5.52 13.42
N ILE A 38 5.57 6.40 13.84
CA ILE A 38 5.45 7.84 13.57
C ILE A 38 5.70 8.08 12.09
N ILE A 39 4.83 8.88 11.47
CA ILE A 39 4.93 9.22 10.06
C ILE A 39 5.33 10.70 9.91
N PRO A 40 5.85 11.10 8.73
CA PRO A 40 6.20 12.50 8.50
C PRO A 40 5.03 13.45 8.73
N SER A 41 5.30 14.69 9.08
CA SER A 41 4.27 15.72 9.13
C SER A 41 3.72 15.98 7.72
N ARG A 42 2.55 16.62 7.65
CA ARG A 42 1.94 16.98 6.37
C ARG A 42 2.88 17.83 5.52
N ARG A 43 3.58 18.75 6.15
CA ARG A 43 4.55 19.62 5.49
C ARG A 43 5.75 18.83 4.95
N GLU A 44 6.29 17.95 5.79
CA GLU A 44 7.42 17.09 5.39
C GLU A 44 7.02 16.16 4.24
N LEU A 45 5.85 15.54 4.33
CA LEU A 45 5.36 14.67 3.28
C LEU A 45 5.17 15.42 1.97
N GLY A 46 4.58 16.61 2.03
CA GLY A 46 4.41 17.46 0.85
C GLY A 46 5.73 17.76 0.15
N ALA A 47 6.76 18.06 0.94
CA ALA A 47 8.10 18.31 0.40
C ALA A 47 8.73 17.03 -0.18
N MET A 48 8.58 15.89 0.52
CA MET A 48 9.15 14.61 0.07
C MET A 48 8.53 14.12 -1.24
N LEU A 49 7.21 14.25 -1.38
CA LEU A 49 6.48 13.81 -2.55
C LEU A 49 6.35 14.88 -3.63
N LYS A 50 6.83 16.09 -3.36
CA LYS A 50 6.72 17.25 -4.28
C LYS A 50 5.28 17.53 -4.67
N ILE A 51 4.39 17.52 -3.68
CA ILE A 51 2.97 17.81 -3.86
C ILE A 51 2.58 19.06 -3.09
N ASN A 52 1.46 19.64 -3.47
CA ASN A 52 0.90 20.81 -2.81
C ASN A 52 0.62 20.48 -1.33
N PRO A 53 0.97 21.39 -0.38
CA PRO A 53 0.64 21.17 1.03
C PRO A 53 -0.83 20.91 1.30
N ASN A 54 -1.73 21.53 0.53
CA ASN A 54 -3.17 21.29 0.65
C ASN A 54 -3.54 19.85 0.26
N THR A 55 -2.84 19.29 -0.72
CA THR A 55 -3.03 17.90 -1.13
C THR A 55 -2.58 16.94 -0.02
N ALA A 56 -1.44 17.21 0.59
CA ALA A 56 -0.96 16.43 1.74
C ALA A 56 -1.95 16.52 2.91
N GLN A 57 -2.48 17.72 3.18
CA GLN A 57 -3.50 17.94 4.21
C GLN A 57 -4.75 17.10 3.94
N LYS A 58 -5.22 17.07 2.71
CA LYS A 58 -6.38 16.27 2.30
C LYS A 58 -6.13 14.78 2.50
N ALA A 59 -4.94 14.31 2.15
CA ALA A 59 -4.55 12.90 2.34
C ALA A 59 -4.58 12.52 3.82
N TYR A 60 -4.01 13.36 4.68
CA TYR A 60 -3.98 13.10 6.13
C TYR A 60 -5.38 13.10 6.73
N LYS A 61 -6.21 14.04 6.31
CA LYS A 61 -7.61 14.10 6.76
C LYS A 61 -8.36 12.82 6.37
N GLU A 62 -8.18 12.36 5.14
CA GLU A 62 -8.80 11.12 4.67
C GLU A 62 -8.32 9.91 5.48
N MET A 63 -7.03 9.85 5.76
CA MET A 63 -6.47 8.76 6.56
C MET A 63 -6.95 8.79 8.00
N GLU A 64 -7.14 9.99 8.58
CA GLU A 64 -7.72 10.13 9.92
C GLU A 64 -9.17 9.68 9.93
N GLU A 65 -9.95 10.04 8.93
CA GLU A 65 -11.36 9.63 8.81
C GLU A 65 -11.49 8.11 8.67
N GLN A 66 -10.56 7.47 7.98
CA GLN A 66 -10.51 6.01 7.84
C GLN A 66 -9.88 5.33 9.07
N GLN A 67 -9.49 6.09 10.07
CA GLN A 67 -8.83 5.58 11.28
C GLN A 67 -7.49 4.89 11.01
N LEU A 68 -6.88 5.20 9.89
CA LEU A 68 -5.59 4.65 9.49
C LEU A 68 -4.44 5.28 10.28
N ILE A 69 -4.55 6.57 10.56
CA ILE A 69 -3.57 7.32 11.36
C ILE A 69 -4.27 8.00 12.53
N ILE A 70 -3.48 8.25 13.57
CA ILE A 70 -3.94 8.92 14.79
C ILE A 70 -3.04 10.13 15.02
N THR A 71 -3.66 11.28 15.28
CA THR A 71 -2.96 12.50 15.66
C THR A 71 -3.53 12.97 16.99
N GLU A 72 -2.70 13.00 18.03
CA GLU A 72 -3.11 13.44 19.39
C GLU A 72 -2.50 14.81 19.68
N GLY A 73 -3.35 15.84 19.75
CA GLY A 73 -2.92 17.20 20.04
C GLY A 73 -1.85 17.69 19.07
N ASN A 74 -0.72 18.15 19.62
CA ASN A 74 0.42 18.64 18.86
C ASN A 74 1.48 17.55 18.59
N SER A 75 1.17 16.31 18.93
CA SER A 75 2.07 15.18 18.72
C SER A 75 2.13 14.79 17.25
N PRO A 76 3.25 14.20 16.77
CA PRO A 76 3.30 13.67 15.41
C PRO A 76 2.23 12.62 15.16
N SER A 77 1.74 12.58 13.94
CA SER A 77 0.80 11.53 13.51
C SER A 77 1.51 10.18 13.49
N ARG A 78 0.75 9.13 13.78
CA ARG A 78 1.28 7.77 13.77
C ARG A 78 0.26 6.81 13.18
N ILE A 79 0.75 5.70 12.68
CA ILE A 79 -0.10 4.62 12.17
C ILE A 79 -0.90 4.04 13.34
N THR A 80 -2.16 3.70 13.07
CA THR A 80 -3.03 3.08 14.08
C THR A 80 -2.42 1.81 14.66
N LEU A 81 -2.78 1.52 15.92
CA LEU A 81 -2.46 0.25 16.58
C LEU A 81 -3.59 -0.77 16.43
N ASP A 82 -4.70 -0.38 15.81
CA ASP A 82 -5.88 -1.23 15.67
C ASP A 82 -5.67 -2.28 14.58
N ASP A 83 -5.46 -3.52 15.00
CA ASP A 83 -5.27 -4.67 14.12
C ASP A 83 -6.42 -4.88 13.13
N SER A 84 -7.66 -4.58 13.55
CA SER A 84 -8.82 -4.77 12.68
C SER A 84 -8.78 -3.82 11.49
N VAL A 85 -8.34 -2.58 11.69
CA VAL A 85 -8.16 -1.60 10.62
C VAL A 85 -7.08 -2.09 9.65
N LEU A 86 -5.96 -2.57 10.18
CA LEU A 86 -4.84 -3.03 9.35
C LEU A 86 -5.21 -4.27 8.52
N ARG A 87 -5.99 -5.19 9.10
CA ARG A 87 -6.48 -6.37 8.38
C ARG A 87 -7.47 -5.98 7.27
N THR A 88 -8.34 -5.01 7.54
CA THR A 88 -9.28 -4.51 6.54
C THR A 88 -8.55 -3.91 5.34
N ILE A 89 -7.51 -3.13 5.59
CA ILE A 89 -6.68 -2.54 4.53
C ILE A 89 -6.07 -3.63 3.65
N ARG A 90 -5.50 -4.64 4.26
CA ARG A 90 -4.91 -5.77 3.54
C ARG A 90 -5.95 -6.47 2.65
N SER A 91 -7.12 -6.75 3.21
CA SER A 91 -8.21 -7.39 2.46
C SER A 91 -8.69 -6.54 1.29
N GLU A 92 -8.81 -5.24 1.50
CA GLU A 92 -9.23 -4.31 0.44
C GLU A 92 -8.22 -4.28 -0.71
N LEU A 93 -6.93 -4.22 -0.41
CA LEU A 93 -5.89 -4.21 -1.45
C LEU A 93 -5.89 -5.49 -2.27
N ILE A 94 -6.05 -6.64 -1.60
CA ILE A 94 -6.13 -7.94 -2.28
C ILE A 94 -7.39 -7.99 -3.14
N SER A 95 -8.53 -7.58 -2.60
CA SER A 95 -9.81 -7.57 -3.31
C SER A 95 -9.74 -6.68 -4.56
N ASP A 96 -9.18 -5.49 -4.43
CA ASP A 96 -9.02 -4.55 -5.55
C ASP A 96 -8.13 -5.13 -6.65
N ALA A 97 -7.03 -5.79 -6.27
CA ALA A 97 -6.14 -6.44 -7.24
C ALA A 97 -6.84 -7.60 -7.96
N VAL A 98 -7.64 -8.37 -7.23
CA VAL A 98 -8.42 -9.47 -7.81
C VAL A 98 -9.50 -8.91 -8.75
N ASP A 99 -10.18 -7.84 -8.37
CA ASP A 99 -11.17 -7.20 -9.24
C ASP A 99 -10.55 -6.79 -10.58
N ALA A 100 -9.39 -6.14 -10.55
CA ALA A 100 -8.67 -5.72 -11.75
C ALA A 100 -8.28 -6.93 -12.61
N PHE A 101 -7.81 -7.99 -11.98
CA PHE A 101 -7.45 -9.24 -12.65
C PHE A 101 -8.67 -9.87 -13.31
N VAL A 102 -9.78 -9.98 -12.58
CA VAL A 102 -11.03 -10.57 -13.09
C VAL A 102 -11.51 -9.80 -14.33
N VAL A 103 -11.51 -8.47 -14.26
CA VAL A 103 -11.87 -7.64 -15.42
C VAL A 103 -10.99 -7.96 -16.63
N SER A 104 -9.69 -8.18 -16.42
CA SER A 104 -8.76 -8.51 -17.51
C SER A 104 -9.07 -9.82 -18.18
N VAL A 105 -9.49 -10.83 -17.43
CA VAL A 105 -9.70 -12.19 -17.97
C VAL A 105 -11.13 -12.49 -18.39
N LEU A 106 -12.10 -11.65 -18.01
CA LEU A 106 -13.51 -11.87 -18.36
C LEU A 106 -13.75 -12.00 -19.88
N LYS A 107 -12.92 -11.33 -20.67
CA LYS A 107 -13.03 -11.37 -22.14
C LYS A 107 -12.52 -12.69 -22.73
N ILE A 108 -11.77 -13.44 -21.94
CA ILE A 108 -11.23 -14.74 -22.32
C ILE A 108 -12.15 -15.78 -21.67
N ASP A 109 -12.93 -16.46 -22.42
CA ASP A 109 -13.89 -17.44 -21.90
C ASP A 109 -13.15 -18.68 -21.38
N VAL A 110 -12.65 -18.60 -20.14
CA VAL A 110 -11.89 -19.67 -19.50
C VAL A 110 -12.68 -20.25 -18.32
N PRO A 111 -12.73 -21.59 -18.17
CA PRO A 111 -13.32 -22.19 -16.98
C PRO A 111 -12.61 -21.76 -15.69
N VAL A 112 -13.36 -21.51 -14.63
CA VAL A 112 -12.80 -20.99 -13.39
C VAL A 112 -11.75 -21.92 -12.79
N GLU A 113 -11.92 -23.23 -12.91
CA GLU A 113 -10.98 -24.23 -12.42
C GLU A 113 -9.62 -24.12 -13.10
N GLU A 114 -9.62 -23.91 -14.41
CA GLU A 114 -8.40 -23.70 -15.19
C GLU A 114 -7.70 -22.41 -14.76
N LEU A 115 -8.49 -21.34 -14.59
CA LEU A 115 -7.96 -20.04 -14.15
C LEU A 115 -7.32 -20.14 -12.77
N LEU A 116 -8.00 -20.78 -11.81
CA LEU A 116 -7.48 -20.96 -10.46
C LEU A 116 -6.19 -21.77 -10.45
N ASP A 117 -6.09 -22.79 -11.28
CA ASP A 117 -4.88 -23.61 -11.40
C ASP A 117 -3.69 -22.78 -11.92
N ILE A 118 -3.91 -21.95 -12.92
CA ILE A 118 -2.87 -21.08 -13.46
C ILE A 118 -2.41 -20.06 -12.39
N VAL A 119 -3.37 -19.44 -11.70
CA VAL A 119 -3.09 -18.46 -10.66
C VAL A 119 -2.27 -19.09 -9.53
N GLU A 120 -2.69 -20.27 -9.07
CA GLU A 120 -2.00 -20.99 -8.00
C GLU A 120 -0.54 -21.28 -8.36
N ARG A 121 -0.29 -21.84 -9.53
CA ARG A 121 1.06 -22.16 -9.99
C ARG A 121 1.93 -20.91 -10.08
N LYS A 122 1.43 -19.85 -10.70
CA LYS A 122 2.20 -18.61 -10.86
C LYS A 122 2.47 -17.92 -9.52
N TYR A 123 1.49 -17.94 -8.62
CA TYR A 123 1.65 -17.35 -7.30
C TYR A 123 2.71 -18.09 -6.47
N VAL A 124 2.64 -19.40 -6.44
CA VAL A 124 3.61 -20.23 -5.70
C VAL A 124 5.01 -20.05 -6.28
N ASP A 125 5.16 -20.07 -7.60
CA ASP A 125 6.47 -19.89 -8.25
C ASP A 125 7.07 -18.52 -7.92
N ARG A 126 6.25 -17.45 -7.99
CA ARG A 126 6.73 -16.10 -7.65
C ARG A 126 7.13 -15.96 -6.19
N LYS A 127 6.36 -16.55 -5.28
CA LYS A 127 6.70 -16.55 -3.84
C LYS A 127 8.02 -17.28 -3.59
N THR A 128 8.25 -18.38 -4.25
CA THR A 128 9.50 -19.13 -4.14
C THR A 128 10.69 -18.31 -4.63
N ILE A 129 10.56 -17.64 -5.78
CA ILE A 129 11.61 -16.80 -6.35
C ILE A 129 11.92 -15.63 -5.42
N GLU A 130 10.92 -14.93 -4.92
CA GLU A 130 11.10 -13.81 -3.99
C GLU A 130 11.79 -14.24 -2.70
N LYS A 131 11.40 -15.38 -2.17
CA LYS A 131 12.04 -15.94 -0.96
C LYS A 131 13.52 -16.25 -1.19
N GLN A 132 13.87 -16.83 -2.34
CA GLN A 132 15.25 -17.10 -2.72
C GLN A 132 16.08 -15.84 -2.85
N ILE A 133 15.52 -14.79 -3.44
CA ILE A 133 16.18 -13.47 -3.58
C ILE A 133 16.45 -12.87 -2.20
N GLN A 134 15.47 -12.92 -1.28
CA GLN A 134 15.63 -12.40 0.08
C GLN A 134 16.69 -13.18 0.86
N GLU A 135 16.69 -14.50 0.76
CA GLU A 135 17.68 -15.36 1.42
C GLU A 135 19.07 -15.14 0.82
N GLY A 136 19.16 -14.98 -0.51
CA GLY A 136 20.42 -14.68 -1.18
C GLY A 136 20.99 -13.31 -0.82
N GLY A 137 20.13 -12.32 -0.58
CA GLY A 137 20.52 -10.97 -0.17
C GLY A 137 21.10 -10.93 1.25
N ASN A 138 20.71 -11.85 2.12
CA ASN A 138 21.20 -11.92 3.50
C ASN A 138 22.54 -12.67 3.65
N GLN A 139 23.04 -13.28 2.59
CA GLN A 139 24.29 -14.06 2.64
C GLN A 139 25.53 -13.22 2.25
N HIS A 140 25.39 -11.95 2.00
CA HIS A 140 26.47 -11.06 1.56
C HIS A 140 27.03 -10.15 2.67
N ASP A 141 26.82 -10.49 3.90
CA ASP A 141 27.46 -9.79 5.04
C ASP A 141 28.81 -10.42 5.42
#